data_a6d0545cb6e55f4be220768c0e8fe095
#
_entry.id   a6d0545cb6e55f4be220768c0e8fe095
#
_cell.length_a   1.000
_cell.length_b   1.000
_cell.length_c   1.000
_cell.angle_alpha   90.00
_cell.angle_beta   90.00
_cell.angle_gamma   90.00
#
_symmetry.space_group_name_H-M   'P 1'
#
loop_
_entity.id
_entity.type
_entity.pdbx_description
1 polymer ?
#
loop_
_entity_poly.entity_id
_entity_poly.type
_entity_poly.pdbx_seq_one_letter_code
_entity_poly.pdbx_strand_id
1 'polypeptide(L)'
;MKQYPIELEDDDTTTNIGKPLEITAEIEALARRPYPVLVTYEEVSGWVGRVPDLPGVIAAGDSPDEMMDVLQGAKAVYIASMLRHGETVLEPRPYDAILSPRGGIAAR
;
A
#
# COMPACT_ATOMS: atom_id res chain seq x y z
N MET A 1 4.34 24.09 -21.43
CA MET A 1 4.32 23.90 -21.02
C MET A 1 4.25 23.84 -20.95
N LYS A 2 4.19 23.53 -21.04
CA LYS A 2 4.11 23.17 -20.78
C LYS A 2 4.28 23.05 -20.23
N GLN A 3 4.34 22.78 -19.95
CA GLN A 3 4.61 22.55 -19.32
C GLN A 3 5.17 22.43 -18.98
N TYR A 4 5.36 22.17 -19.04
CA TYR A 4 6.03 21.83 -18.70
C TYR A 4 6.52 21.46 -19.35
N PRO A 5 6.70 21.24 -19.58
CA PRO A 5 7.05 20.65 -20.16
C PRO A 5 7.18 19.92 -20.65
N ILE A 6 7.22 19.53 -20.66
CA ILE A 6 7.36 18.89 -20.93
C ILE A 6 7.20 18.29 -21.41
N GLU A 7 7.04 18.03 -21.68
CA GLU A 7 6.77 17.42 -21.97
C GLU A 7 7.13 16.72 -22.32
N LEU A 8 7.43 16.27 -22.37
CA LEU A 8 7.81 15.49 -22.49
C LEU A 8 7.62 14.57 -23.13
N GLU A 9 7.41 13.89 -23.52
CA GLU A 9 7.16 13.14 -23.96
C GLU A 9 7.27 12.26 -24.17
N ASP A 10 7.43 11.62 -24.53
CA ASP A 10 7.05 10.70 -24.65
C ASP A 10 7.58 9.50 -24.68
N ASP A 11 8.38 9.08 -24.07
CA ASP A 11 8.89 7.92 -23.96
C ASP A 11 8.28 7.27 -22.88
N ASP A 12 8.07 6.10 -22.95
CA ASP A 12 7.36 5.36 -22.05
C ASP A 12 7.75 5.47 -20.70
N THR A 13 8.88 5.15 -20.34
CA THR A 13 9.30 5.12 -18.97
C THR A 13 9.28 6.47 -18.37
N THR A 14 9.79 7.41 -19.05
CA THR A 14 9.82 8.76 -18.56
C THR A 14 8.44 9.31 -18.42
N THR A 15 7.57 8.97 -19.32
CA THR A 15 6.23 9.44 -19.29
C THR A 15 5.52 8.93 -18.04
N ASN A 16 5.73 7.68 -17.70
CA ASN A 16 5.06 7.14 -16.57
C ASN A 16 5.48 7.76 -15.26
N ILE A 17 6.70 8.21 -15.17
CA ILE A 17 7.17 8.79 -13.95
C ILE A 17 6.43 10.05 -13.60
N GLY A 18 6.10 10.88 -14.55
CA GLY A 18 5.44 12.12 -14.25
C GLY A 18 3.93 12.04 -14.22
N LYS A 19 3.35 10.90 -14.51
CA LYS A 19 1.90 10.82 -14.58
C LYS A 19 1.31 10.45 -13.25
N PRO A 20 0.12 10.96 -12.92
CA PRO A 20 -0.56 10.53 -11.68
C PRO A 20 -0.84 9.04 -11.75
N LEU A 21 -0.85 8.42 -10.60
CA LEU A 21 -1.27 7.04 -10.52
C LEU A 21 -2.76 6.95 -10.75
N GLU A 22 -3.15 5.92 -11.47
CA GLU A 22 -4.55 5.72 -11.76
C GLU A 22 -5.06 4.57 -10.92
N ILE A 23 -6.07 4.81 -10.12
CA ILE A 23 -6.63 3.77 -9.27
C ILE A 23 -7.84 3.18 -9.97
N THR A 24 -7.62 2.04 -10.60
CA THR A 24 -8.67 1.38 -11.35
C THR A 24 -9.48 0.47 -10.43
N ALA A 25 -10.58 -0.04 -10.94
CA ALA A 25 -11.38 -0.98 -10.17
C ALA A 25 -10.59 -2.23 -9.83
N GLU A 26 -9.71 -2.64 -10.72
CA GLU A 26 -8.89 -3.80 -10.46
C GLU A 26 -7.93 -3.55 -9.31
N ILE A 27 -7.33 -2.36 -9.26
CA ILE A 27 -6.42 -2.02 -8.18
C ILE A 27 -7.18 -1.95 -6.87
N GLU A 28 -8.39 -1.40 -6.88
CA GLU A 28 -9.18 -1.37 -5.66
C GLU A 28 -9.53 -2.75 -5.19
N ALA A 29 -9.81 -3.66 -6.11
CA ALA A 29 -10.10 -5.04 -5.74
C ALA A 29 -8.89 -5.69 -5.09
N LEU A 30 -7.70 -5.44 -5.62
CA LEU A 30 -6.49 -5.97 -5.01
C LEU A 30 -6.28 -5.39 -3.62
N ALA A 31 -6.57 -4.11 -3.45
CA ALA A 31 -6.38 -3.47 -2.16
C ALA A 31 -7.37 -3.97 -1.11
N ARG A 32 -8.49 -4.56 -1.56
CA ARG A 32 -9.47 -5.09 -0.62
C ARG A 32 -9.20 -6.51 -0.20
N ARG A 33 -8.16 -7.13 -0.72
CA ARG A 33 -7.82 -8.47 -0.27
C ARG A 33 -7.54 -8.45 1.23
N PRO A 34 -7.71 -9.58 1.90
CA PRO A 34 -7.58 -9.63 3.37
C PRO A 34 -6.14 -9.64 3.85
N TYR A 35 -5.42 -8.57 3.57
CA TYR A 35 -4.08 -8.42 4.13
C TYR A 35 -4.19 -8.13 5.62
N PRO A 36 -3.45 -8.85 6.44
CA PRO A 36 -3.44 -8.54 7.87
C PRO A 36 -2.90 -7.15 8.13
N VAL A 37 -3.48 -6.48 9.10
CA VAL A 37 -3.12 -5.13 9.47
C VAL A 37 -2.64 -5.12 10.91
N LEU A 38 -1.50 -4.51 11.15
CA LEU A 38 -1.01 -4.34 12.49
C LEU A 38 -1.42 -2.96 12.97
N VAL A 39 -2.19 -2.91 14.04
CA VAL A 39 -2.73 -1.67 14.55
C VAL A 39 -2.11 -1.35 15.88
N THR A 40 -1.60 -0.14 16.04
CA THR A 40 -1.05 0.30 17.31
C THR A 40 -1.61 1.67 17.63
N TYR A 41 -1.52 2.07 18.89
CA TYR A 41 -1.90 3.40 19.30
C TYR A 41 -0.66 4.13 19.77
N GLU A 42 -0.47 5.35 19.27
CA GLU A 42 0.66 6.18 19.66
C GLU A 42 0.12 7.53 20.10
N GLU A 43 0.68 8.08 21.15
CA GLU A 43 0.13 9.29 21.69
C GLU A 43 0.15 10.44 20.71
N VAL A 44 1.20 10.55 19.93
CA VAL A 44 1.31 11.66 19.01
C VAL A 44 0.51 11.42 17.75
N SER A 45 0.62 10.23 17.21
CA SER A 45 0.04 9.92 15.91
C SER A 45 -1.40 9.41 15.99
N GLY A 46 -1.80 8.92 17.14
CA GLY A 46 -3.12 8.32 17.28
C GLY A 46 -3.10 6.86 16.89
N TRP A 47 -4.12 6.43 16.20
CA TRP A 47 -4.19 5.05 15.75
C TRP A 47 -3.40 4.89 14.48
N VAL A 48 -2.48 3.93 14.48
CA VAL A 48 -1.59 3.70 13.34
C VAL A 48 -1.77 2.29 12.84
N GLY A 49 -1.92 2.15 11.54
CA GLY A 49 -2.06 0.84 10.91
C GLY A 49 -0.96 0.62 9.89
N ARG A 50 -0.45 -0.59 9.87
CA ARG A 50 0.55 -1.01 8.91
C ARG A 50 0.13 -2.33 8.31
N VAL A 51 0.53 -2.55 7.05
CA VAL A 51 0.26 -3.81 6.40
C VAL A 51 1.61 -4.49 6.20
N PRO A 52 1.95 -5.50 7.02
CA PRO A 52 3.28 -6.11 6.93
C PRO A 52 3.62 -6.65 5.55
N ASP A 53 2.64 -7.15 4.81
CA ASP A 53 2.91 -7.67 3.48
C ASP A 53 3.09 -6.59 2.44
N LEU A 54 2.74 -5.36 2.77
CA LEU A 54 2.93 -4.22 1.89
C LEU A 54 3.68 -3.16 2.69
N PRO A 55 4.98 -3.33 2.82
CA PRO A 55 5.74 -2.58 3.85
C PRO A 55 5.75 -1.07 3.70
N GLY A 56 5.39 -0.56 2.55
CA GLY A 56 5.30 0.89 2.42
C GLY A 56 3.97 1.46 2.84
N VAL A 57 3.02 0.61 3.24
CA VAL A 57 1.68 1.08 3.57
C VAL A 57 1.58 1.36 5.05
N ILE A 58 1.28 2.61 5.40
CA ILE A 58 1.10 3.01 6.77
C ILE A 58 0.06 4.12 6.78
N ALA A 59 -0.77 4.15 7.78
CA ALA A 59 -1.80 5.17 7.90
C ALA A 59 -2.03 5.49 9.37
N ALA A 60 -2.55 6.67 9.62
CA ALA A 60 -2.87 7.10 10.97
C ALA A 60 -4.21 7.81 10.96
N GLY A 61 -4.86 7.81 12.11
CA GLY A 61 -6.13 8.53 12.27
C GLY A 61 -6.46 8.70 13.71
N ASP A 62 -7.46 9.52 13.96
CA ASP A 62 -7.88 9.78 15.34
C ASP A 62 -8.74 8.67 15.89
N SER A 63 -9.23 7.80 15.05
CA SER A 63 -10.00 6.64 15.47
C SER A 63 -9.57 5.45 14.61
N PRO A 64 -9.84 4.24 15.07
CA PRO A 64 -9.53 3.07 14.23
C PRO A 64 -10.25 3.12 12.88
N ASP A 65 -11.50 3.58 12.86
CA ASP A 65 -12.23 3.63 11.60
C ASP A 65 -11.60 4.63 10.64
N GLU A 66 -11.22 5.78 11.15
CA GLU A 66 -10.60 6.78 10.31
C GLU A 66 -9.27 6.25 9.78
N MET A 67 -8.49 5.62 10.65
CA MET A 67 -7.22 5.07 10.26
C MET A 67 -7.40 4.00 9.16
N MET A 68 -8.44 3.16 9.31
CA MET A 68 -8.66 2.11 8.31
C MET A 68 -9.07 2.69 6.96
N ASP A 69 -9.84 3.78 6.96
CA ASP A 69 -10.21 4.43 5.71
C ASP A 69 -8.96 4.98 5.00
N VAL A 70 -8.09 5.62 5.75
CA VAL A 70 -6.85 6.14 5.17
C VAL A 70 -5.98 4.99 4.67
N LEU A 71 -5.94 3.90 5.45
CA LEU A 71 -5.13 2.76 5.10
C LEU A 71 -5.58 2.14 3.79
N GLN A 72 -6.89 2.07 3.57
CA GLN A 72 -7.40 1.49 2.35
C GLN A 72 -6.93 2.28 1.13
N GLY A 73 -6.97 3.61 1.22
CA GLY A 73 -6.45 4.44 0.15
C GLY A 73 -4.96 4.26 -0.05
N ALA A 74 -4.22 4.17 1.05
CA ALA A 74 -2.78 3.98 0.97
C ALA A 74 -2.44 2.65 0.31
N LYS A 75 -3.20 1.60 0.59
CA LYS A 75 -2.98 0.32 -0.06
C LYS A 75 -3.16 0.42 -1.57
N ALA A 76 -4.22 1.12 -1.99
CA ALA A 76 -4.49 1.25 -3.42
C ALA A 76 -3.36 1.97 -4.12
N VAL A 77 -2.87 3.05 -3.52
CA VAL A 77 -1.78 3.81 -4.11
C VAL A 77 -0.51 2.96 -4.18
N TYR A 78 -0.23 2.22 -3.12
CA TYR A 78 0.97 1.39 -3.08
C TYR A 78 0.92 0.31 -4.16
N ILE A 79 -0.24 -0.35 -4.30
CA ILE A 79 -0.40 -1.39 -5.29
C ILE A 79 -0.29 -0.80 -6.70
N ALA A 80 -0.90 0.36 -6.93
CA ALA A 80 -0.79 1.00 -8.23
C ALA A 80 0.67 1.30 -8.56
N SER A 81 1.42 1.75 -7.57
CA SER A 81 2.82 2.05 -7.77
C SER A 81 3.62 0.78 -8.08
N MET A 82 3.33 -0.30 -7.36
CA MET A 82 4.01 -1.56 -7.63
C MET A 82 3.76 -2.02 -9.06
N LEU A 83 2.51 -1.97 -9.49
CA LEU A 83 2.18 -2.42 -10.83
C LEU A 83 2.82 -1.52 -11.89
N ARG A 84 2.88 -0.23 -11.63
CA ARG A 84 3.52 0.68 -12.56
C ARG A 84 5.00 0.33 -12.74
N HIS A 85 5.64 -0.14 -11.68
CA HIS A 85 7.06 -0.49 -11.74
C HIS A 85 7.29 -1.94 -12.12
N GLY A 86 6.23 -2.65 -12.50
CA GLY A 86 6.38 -4.04 -12.91
C GLY A 86 6.60 -5.02 -11.79
N GLU A 87 6.30 -4.61 -10.58
CA GLU A 87 6.49 -5.49 -9.43
C GLU A 87 5.28 -6.36 -9.21
N THR A 88 5.51 -7.51 -8.62
CA THR A 88 4.44 -8.45 -8.34
C THR A 88 3.80 -8.11 -7.00
N VAL A 89 2.46 -8.03 -7.00
CA VAL A 89 1.73 -7.77 -5.77
C VAL A 89 1.49 -9.11 -5.08
N LEU A 90 2.01 -9.25 -3.87
CA LEU A 90 1.90 -10.51 -3.15
C LEU A 90 0.47 -10.75 -2.70
N GLU A 91 0.11 -12.01 -2.61
CA GLU A 91 -1.19 -12.34 -2.06
C GLU A 91 -1.14 -12.28 -0.54
N PRO A 92 -2.28 -12.04 0.10
CA PRO A 92 -2.29 -11.95 1.55
C PRO A 92 -1.86 -13.26 2.19
N ARG A 93 -1.09 -13.16 3.26
CA ARG A 93 -0.70 -14.32 4.03
C ARG A 93 -1.54 -14.40 5.30
N PRO A 94 -1.70 -15.59 5.86
CA PRO A 94 -2.42 -15.71 7.13
C PRO A 94 -1.72 -14.90 8.21
N TYR A 95 -2.52 -14.46 9.18
CA TYR A 95 -2.00 -13.67 10.27
C TYR A 95 -0.86 -14.36 11.00
N ASP A 96 -1.02 -15.65 11.29
CA ASP A 96 0.03 -16.34 12.04
C ASP A 96 1.28 -16.53 11.20
N ALA A 97 1.19 -16.57 9.89
CA ALA A 97 2.39 -16.63 9.08
C ALA A 97 3.19 -15.35 9.20
N ILE A 98 2.51 -14.23 9.38
CA ILE A 98 3.20 -12.97 9.54
C ILE A 98 3.85 -12.86 10.89
N LEU A 99 3.18 -13.32 11.93
CA LEU A 99 3.73 -13.29 13.26
C LEU A 99 4.86 -14.29 13.45
N SER A 100 4.92 -15.31 12.60
CA SER A 100 5.95 -16.32 12.70
C SER A 100 6.66 -16.44 11.38
N PRO A 101 7.31 -15.40 10.96
CA PRO A 101 7.85 -15.38 9.60
C PRO A 101 8.84 -16.48 9.32
N ARG A 102 9.48 -17.00 10.32
CA ARG A 102 10.37 -18.08 10.09
C ARG A 102 9.73 -19.39 10.34
N GLY A 103 8.45 -19.35 10.55
CA GLY A 103 7.69 -20.55 10.61
C GLY A 103 7.86 -21.32 11.81
N GLY A 104 8.88 -21.44 12.34
CA GLY A 104 9.02 -22.31 13.43
C GLY A 104 9.05 -21.66 14.74
N ILE A 105 9.21 -20.42 14.76
CA ILE A 105 9.41 -19.80 15.96
C ILE A 105 8.29 -19.90 16.86
N ALA A 106 7.23 -19.45 16.44
CA ALA A 106 6.15 -19.42 17.31
C ALA A 106 5.59 -20.72 17.54
N ALA A 107 5.93 -21.53 16.73
CA ALA A 107 5.41 -22.79 16.89
C ALA A 107 5.83 -23.28 18.15
N ARG A 108 6.13 -22.96 18.52
CA ARG A 108 6.45 -23.57 19.55
C ARG A 108 5.98 -23.37 20.33
#